data_293cb7126155d2c7aa9e9d848fa7408a
#
_entry.id   293cb7126155d2c7aa9e9d848fa7408a
#
_cell.length_a   1.000
_cell.length_b   1.000
_cell.length_c   1.000
_cell.angle_alpha   90.00
_cell.angle_beta   90.00
_cell.angle_gamma   90.00
#
_symmetry.space_group_name_H-M   'P 1'
#
loop_
_entity.id
_entity.type
_entity.pdbx_description
1 polymer ?
#
loop_
_entity_poly.entity_id
_entity_poly.type
_entity_poly.pdbx_seq_one_letter_code
_entity_poly.pdbx_strand_id
1 'polypeptide(L)'
;MHCNTSETDTSESLIAPTAQQVLDWLPVRPARLLLWGGRTDGWVAMGVDIESAALCEDAAWAQHPHLARAGVLEARLPLEGPDWDVVVVHDLSPRVHSLTLWDQLAQRLRPGAVVVLTGVLPKNPRMPHWLDYVVALGQRCGFALLAPDGGDQATVPSPAFVRILRKAEIAPRWMLRHVRPQDAPSIAELFLEVFGHPISPALWEWKYGRGRGNAVTASRQGAVVAHYGGMYRDILLFGKPEWAFQICDVMVHPKERGVMTRQGPFLLTAAIGAEIYGPLGFGFPHPRAMEVAQKMGLYAPVGHMVEVRWQPSAPRARWATRLHLLSRTRNDDHALVDGVWRQMAADLVTEAVGLRDWAYLERRYLDHPHNHYELIAVVSRWTGRPLGILVLRRLEDCVELLDVVAPIQALPTLIDQARRLASLWGKSSVYCWITANQVHHFMVQGGVQTDVQVAIPTSVWTQDERAHVFKDKWWLMSGDTDFR
;
A
#
# COMPACT_ATOMS: atom_id res chain seq x y z
N MET A 1 -18.48 44.68 22.94
CA MET A 1 -17.04 44.91 22.63
C MET A 1 -16.61 43.86 21.63
N HIS A 2 -16.67 44.24 20.36
CA HIS A 2 -16.16 43.40 19.26
C HIS A 2 -14.64 43.58 19.16
N CYS A 3 -13.90 42.51 19.38
CA CYS A 3 -12.46 42.49 19.09
C CYS A 3 -12.31 41.91 17.68
N ASN A 4 -12.19 42.79 16.69
CA ASN A 4 -11.74 42.47 15.34
C ASN A 4 -10.23 42.26 15.40
N THR A 5 -9.76 41.03 15.46
CA THR A 5 -8.40 40.70 15.10
C THR A 5 -8.37 40.49 13.59
N SER A 6 -7.86 41.49 12.88
CA SER A 6 -7.46 41.36 11.48
C SER A 6 -6.34 40.33 11.40
N GLU A 7 -6.66 39.13 10.93
CA GLU A 7 -5.64 38.23 10.35
C GLU A 7 -5.06 38.95 9.14
N THR A 8 -3.89 39.55 9.30
CA THR A 8 -3.10 40.07 8.19
C THR A 8 -2.76 38.91 7.28
N ASP A 9 -3.24 38.98 6.06
CA ASP A 9 -3.08 38.02 4.98
C ASP A 9 -1.58 37.83 4.68
N THR A 10 -0.95 36.89 5.35
CA THR A 10 0.48 36.55 5.19
C THR A 10 0.76 35.93 3.81
N SER A 11 -0.28 35.60 3.02
CA SER A 11 -0.15 35.04 1.68
C SER A 11 0.31 36.08 0.64
N GLU A 12 -0.07 37.36 0.78
CA GLU A 12 0.35 38.40 -0.15
C GLU A 12 1.85 38.73 -0.08
N SER A 13 2.47 38.62 1.10
CA SER A 13 3.90 38.89 1.29
C SER A 13 4.83 37.80 0.74
N LEU A 14 4.31 36.58 0.51
CA LEU A 14 5.08 35.42 0.02
C LEU A 14 5.13 35.35 -1.51
N ILE A 15 4.12 35.89 -2.21
CA ILE A 15 4.03 35.80 -3.67
C ILE A 15 5.04 36.72 -4.35
N ALA A 16 5.22 37.93 -3.87
CA ALA A 16 6.07 38.95 -4.51
C ALA A 16 7.57 38.57 -4.56
N PRO A 17 8.20 38.11 -3.45
CA PRO A 17 9.58 37.63 -3.47
C PRO A 17 9.76 36.40 -4.36
N THR A 18 8.80 35.47 -4.32
CA THR A 18 8.83 34.24 -5.12
C THR A 18 8.79 34.51 -6.61
N ALA A 19 7.93 35.45 -7.03
CA ALA A 19 7.80 35.81 -8.41
C ALA A 19 9.07 36.49 -8.97
N GLN A 20 9.69 37.39 -8.20
CA GLN A 20 10.95 38.01 -8.56
C GLN A 20 12.09 37.00 -8.70
N GLN A 21 12.21 36.06 -7.73
CA GLN A 21 13.19 35.00 -7.80
C GLN A 21 13.00 34.08 -9.00
N VAL A 22 11.76 33.79 -9.38
CA VAL A 22 11.46 32.96 -10.54
C VAL A 22 11.82 33.64 -11.85
N LEU A 23 11.62 34.98 -11.96
CA LEU A 23 11.95 35.72 -13.16
C LEU A 23 13.41 35.61 -13.56
N ASP A 24 14.32 35.53 -12.63
CA ASP A 24 15.76 35.39 -12.88
C ASP A 24 16.13 34.01 -13.47
N TRP A 25 15.26 33.02 -13.34
CA TRP A 25 15.43 31.65 -13.84
C TRP A 25 14.65 31.35 -15.12
N LEU A 26 13.81 32.27 -15.59
CA LEU A 26 13.00 32.05 -16.78
C LEU A 26 13.88 32.01 -18.04
N PRO A 27 13.64 31.05 -18.95
CA PRO A 27 14.19 31.11 -20.28
C PRO A 27 13.65 32.35 -21.04
N VAL A 28 14.34 32.76 -22.08
CA VAL A 28 14.01 33.93 -22.87
C VAL A 28 12.52 33.94 -23.32
N ARG A 29 11.84 35.04 -23.08
CA ARG A 29 10.39 35.28 -23.21
C ARG A 29 9.80 34.98 -24.59
N PRO A 30 8.50 34.65 -24.71
CA PRO A 30 7.48 34.58 -23.64
C PRO A 30 7.47 33.24 -22.93
N ALA A 31 7.43 33.27 -21.60
CA ALA A 31 7.30 32.09 -20.76
C ALA A 31 5.81 31.77 -20.48
N ARG A 32 5.43 30.53 -20.57
CA ARG A 32 4.10 30.04 -20.16
C ARG A 32 4.16 29.54 -18.76
N LEU A 33 3.36 30.12 -17.89
CA LEU A 33 3.33 29.87 -16.47
C LEU A 33 2.03 29.16 -16.09
N LEU A 34 2.13 28.02 -15.41
CA LEU A 34 1.03 27.40 -14.71
C LEU A 34 1.13 27.70 -13.21
N LEU A 35 0.08 28.31 -12.64
CA LEU A 35 -0.11 28.41 -11.20
C LEU A 35 -1.00 27.27 -10.73
N TRP A 36 -0.45 26.41 -9.90
CA TRP A 36 -1.15 25.28 -9.35
C TRP A 36 -1.45 25.51 -7.86
N GLY A 37 -2.68 25.93 -7.59
CA GLY A 37 -3.09 26.49 -6.29
C GLY A 37 -2.68 27.95 -6.12
N GLY A 38 -3.34 28.68 -5.23
CA GLY A 38 -3.01 30.06 -4.88
C GLY A 38 -3.60 31.15 -5.80
N ARG A 39 -3.26 32.41 -5.51
CA ARG A 39 -3.81 33.61 -6.17
C ARG A 39 -2.90 34.07 -7.31
N THR A 40 -3.52 34.58 -8.37
CA THR A 40 -2.84 34.99 -9.60
C THR A 40 -2.34 36.44 -9.59
N ASP A 41 -2.82 37.27 -8.65
CA ASP A 41 -2.73 38.73 -8.69
C ASP A 41 -1.29 39.28 -8.78
N GLY A 42 -0.35 38.68 -8.03
CA GLY A 42 1.03 39.12 -8.05
C GLY A 42 1.82 38.76 -9.29
N TRP A 43 1.35 37.80 -10.10
CA TRP A 43 2.01 37.32 -11.31
C TRP A 43 1.52 38.08 -12.56
N VAL A 44 0.24 38.45 -12.59
CA VAL A 44 -0.36 39.22 -13.69
C VAL A 44 0.34 40.56 -13.86
N ALA A 45 0.73 41.19 -12.75
CA ALA A 45 1.46 42.48 -12.79
C ALA A 45 2.82 42.42 -13.50
N MET A 46 3.37 41.22 -13.73
CA MET A 46 4.67 41.00 -14.36
C MET A 46 4.58 40.65 -15.85
N GLY A 47 3.40 40.69 -16.44
CA GLY A 47 3.19 40.48 -17.89
C GLY A 47 3.50 39.04 -18.35
N VAL A 48 3.31 38.07 -17.49
CA VAL A 48 3.47 36.63 -17.78
C VAL A 48 2.10 36.09 -18.20
N ASP A 49 2.06 35.28 -19.26
CA ASP A 49 0.86 34.55 -19.66
C ASP A 49 0.60 33.43 -18.64
N ILE A 50 -0.52 33.55 -17.92
CA ILE A 50 -0.81 32.70 -16.75
C ILE A 50 -2.03 31.85 -17.01
N GLU A 51 -1.85 30.54 -16.84
CA GLU A 51 -2.93 29.60 -16.76
C GLU A 51 -3.03 29.08 -15.29
N SER A 52 -4.20 29.17 -14.68
CA SER A 52 -4.41 28.75 -13.32
C SER A 52 -5.20 27.45 -13.23
N ALA A 53 -4.73 26.52 -12.40
CA ALA A 53 -5.45 25.28 -12.07
C ALA A 53 -5.56 25.13 -10.56
N ALA A 54 -6.73 24.72 -10.08
CA ALA A 54 -6.91 24.38 -8.68
C ALA A 54 -6.27 23.03 -8.36
N LEU A 55 -5.70 22.89 -7.16
CA LEU A 55 -5.41 21.57 -6.61
C LEU A 55 -6.74 20.84 -6.46
N CYS A 56 -6.93 19.73 -7.18
CA CYS A 56 -8.21 19.04 -7.25
C CYS A 56 -8.35 18.11 -6.04
N GLU A 57 -9.23 18.47 -5.12
CA GLU A 57 -9.54 17.65 -3.95
C GLU A 57 -10.48 16.46 -4.26
N ASP A 58 -11.36 16.58 -5.28
CA ASP A 58 -12.51 15.67 -5.41
C ASP A 58 -12.40 14.54 -6.46
N ALA A 59 -11.65 14.72 -7.54
CA ALA A 59 -11.73 13.81 -8.67
C ALA A 59 -10.92 12.49 -8.51
N ALA A 60 -9.91 12.47 -7.67
CA ALA A 60 -9.03 11.30 -7.47
C ALA A 60 -9.66 10.23 -6.58
N TRP A 61 -10.54 10.62 -5.71
CA TRP A 61 -11.17 9.76 -4.71
C TRP A 61 -12.09 8.70 -5.29
N ALA A 62 -12.78 9.02 -6.38
CA ALA A 62 -13.66 8.08 -7.06
C ALA A 62 -12.93 6.88 -7.66
N GLN A 63 -11.64 7.04 -7.99
CA GLN A 63 -10.82 5.98 -8.57
C GLN A 63 -10.03 5.17 -7.52
N HIS A 64 -9.75 5.77 -6.35
CA HIS A 64 -8.97 5.15 -5.29
C HIS A 64 -9.58 5.45 -3.90
N PRO A 65 -10.70 4.80 -3.55
CA PRO A 65 -11.40 5.06 -2.29
C PRO A 65 -10.54 4.80 -1.04
N HIS A 66 -9.51 3.95 -1.16
CA HIS A 66 -8.57 3.68 -0.07
C HIS A 66 -7.61 4.85 0.17
N LEU A 67 -7.17 5.55 -0.87
CA LEU A 67 -6.35 6.77 -0.73
C LEU A 67 -7.14 7.90 -0.06
N ALA A 68 -8.45 7.99 -0.36
CA ALA A 68 -9.35 8.91 0.30
C ALA A 68 -9.36 8.71 1.83
N ARG A 69 -9.46 7.47 2.27
CA ARG A 69 -9.43 7.10 3.68
C ARG A 69 -8.10 7.42 4.35
N ALA A 70 -7.00 7.37 3.61
CA ALA A 70 -5.68 7.74 4.10
C ALA A 70 -5.47 9.26 4.27
N GLY A 71 -6.39 10.07 3.76
CA GLY A 71 -6.26 11.53 3.76
C GLY A 71 -5.13 12.07 2.90
N VAL A 72 -4.73 11.32 1.86
CA VAL A 72 -3.74 11.72 0.85
C VAL A 72 -4.45 12.38 -0.30
N LEU A 73 -4.09 13.62 -0.63
CA LEU A 73 -4.63 14.34 -1.78
C LEU A 73 -3.80 13.98 -3.03
N GLU A 74 -4.49 13.61 -4.10
CA GLU A 74 -3.87 13.54 -5.42
C GLU A 74 -3.93 14.92 -6.09
N ALA A 75 -2.77 15.40 -6.49
CA ALA A 75 -2.67 16.55 -7.33
C ALA A 75 -2.86 16.13 -8.79
N ARG A 76 -3.73 16.80 -9.55
CA ARG A 76 -3.90 16.56 -10.99
C ARG A 76 -3.58 17.82 -11.78
N LEU A 77 -2.60 17.70 -12.66
CA LEU A 77 -2.37 18.72 -13.70
C LEU A 77 -3.47 18.61 -14.77
N PRO A 78 -3.87 19.72 -15.40
CA PRO A 78 -4.78 19.70 -16.54
C PRO A 78 -4.31 18.70 -17.60
N LEU A 79 -5.21 17.84 -18.06
CA LEU A 79 -4.88 16.76 -19.00
C LEU A 79 -4.53 17.27 -20.40
N GLU A 80 -5.06 18.42 -20.78
CA GLU A 80 -4.86 19.05 -22.09
C GLU A 80 -4.28 20.44 -21.87
N GLY A 81 -3.18 20.72 -22.51
CA GLY A 81 -2.55 22.01 -22.45
C GLY A 81 -1.15 21.97 -23.06
N PRO A 82 -0.64 23.13 -23.45
CA PRO A 82 0.69 23.25 -23.99
C PRO A 82 1.77 22.96 -22.95
N ASP A 83 2.98 22.73 -23.44
CA ASP A 83 4.17 22.65 -22.61
C ASP A 83 4.38 23.97 -21.86
N TRP A 84 4.37 23.92 -20.53
CA TRP A 84 4.68 25.08 -19.70
C TRP A 84 6.18 25.22 -19.51
N ASP A 85 6.61 26.48 -19.42
CA ASP A 85 7.98 26.82 -19.11
C ASP A 85 8.22 26.86 -17.60
N VAL A 86 7.18 27.25 -16.87
CA VAL A 86 7.22 27.35 -15.39
C VAL A 86 5.95 26.81 -14.79
N VAL A 87 6.08 26.02 -13.73
CA VAL A 87 4.97 25.59 -12.89
C VAL A 87 5.25 26.03 -11.46
N VAL A 88 4.34 26.80 -10.87
CA VAL A 88 4.38 27.16 -9.47
C VAL A 88 3.35 26.30 -8.71
N VAL A 89 3.82 25.46 -7.84
CA VAL A 89 2.99 24.69 -6.89
C VAL A 89 2.89 25.50 -5.61
N HIS A 90 1.75 26.15 -5.42
CA HIS A 90 1.50 27.02 -4.27
C HIS A 90 0.87 26.22 -3.12
N ASP A 91 1.21 26.56 -1.88
CA ASP A 91 0.70 25.90 -0.68
C ASP A 91 0.90 24.38 -0.67
N LEU A 92 2.07 23.93 -1.13
CA LEU A 92 2.41 22.52 -1.09
C LEU A 92 2.25 21.98 0.33
N SER A 93 1.40 20.99 0.49
CA SER A 93 1.04 20.38 1.76
C SER A 93 1.54 18.93 1.84
N PRO A 94 1.88 18.40 3.04
CA PRO A 94 2.15 16.97 3.23
C PRO A 94 0.99 16.04 2.86
N ARG A 95 -0.20 16.58 2.59
CA ARG A 95 -1.36 15.83 2.09
C ARG A 95 -1.25 15.55 0.59
N VAL A 96 -0.44 16.32 -0.14
CA VAL A 96 -0.20 16.07 -1.56
C VAL A 96 0.74 14.89 -1.71
N HIS A 97 0.34 13.93 -2.53
CA HIS A 97 1.14 12.76 -2.80
C HIS A 97 2.37 13.12 -3.64
N SER A 98 3.55 13.14 -3.03
CA SER A 98 4.78 13.66 -3.62
C SER A 98 5.17 12.94 -4.93
N LEU A 99 5.03 11.63 -5.00
CA LEU A 99 5.35 10.90 -6.22
C LEU A 99 4.38 11.24 -7.35
N THR A 100 3.08 11.35 -7.07
CA THR A 100 2.07 11.72 -8.08
C THR A 100 2.35 13.10 -8.62
N LEU A 101 2.70 14.06 -7.77
CA LEU A 101 3.12 15.40 -8.17
C LEU A 101 4.29 15.33 -9.16
N TRP A 102 5.38 14.70 -8.76
CA TRP A 102 6.59 14.65 -9.59
C TRP A 102 6.43 13.82 -10.86
N ASP A 103 5.69 12.74 -10.83
CA ASP A 103 5.42 11.92 -12.02
C ASP A 103 4.60 12.70 -13.05
N GLN A 104 3.58 13.45 -12.63
CA GLN A 104 2.80 14.31 -13.52
C GLN A 104 3.64 15.44 -14.11
N LEU A 105 4.43 16.12 -13.29
CA LEU A 105 5.34 17.17 -13.76
C LEU A 105 6.38 16.62 -14.74
N ALA A 106 6.95 15.45 -14.45
CA ALA A 106 7.93 14.83 -15.34
C ALA A 106 7.36 14.45 -16.71
N GLN A 107 6.07 14.09 -16.78
CA GLN A 107 5.40 13.76 -18.05
C GLN A 107 5.05 15.00 -18.89
N ARG A 108 4.75 16.12 -18.24
CA ARG A 108 4.17 17.31 -18.89
C ARG A 108 5.18 18.40 -19.21
N LEU A 109 6.29 18.44 -18.48
CA LEU A 109 7.27 19.48 -18.67
C LEU A 109 8.36 19.05 -19.65
N ARG A 110 8.78 19.97 -20.52
CA ARG A 110 9.95 19.79 -21.38
C ARG A 110 11.25 19.99 -20.58
N PRO A 111 12.37 19.44 -21.05
CA PRO A 111 13.68 19.74 -20.46
C PRO A 111 13.92 21.25 -20.37
N GLY A 112 14.50 21.71 -19.28
CA GLY A 112 14.73 23.13 -19.01
C GLY A 112 13.58 23.86 -18.30
N ALA A 113 12.35 23.31 -18.28
CA ALA A 113 11.23 23.89 -17.56
C ALA A 113 11.51 23.96 -16.04
N VAL A 114 10.98 25.00 -15.39
CA VAL A 114 11.22 25.30 -13.98
C VAL A 114 9.98 24.94 -13.14
N VAL A 115 10.19 24.33 -12.00
CA VAL A 115 9.16 24.06 -10.99
C VAL A 115 9.51 24.82 -9.71
N VAL A 116 8.56 25.58 -9.22
CA VAL A 116 8.68 26.34 -7.98
C VAL A 116 7.71 25.74 -6.96
N LEU A 117 8.23 25.24 -5.84
CA LEU A 117 7.43 24.77 -4.72
C LEU A 117 7.40 25.84 -3.64
N THR A 118 6.22 26.23 -3.23
CA THR A 118 6.04 27.17 -2.11
C THR A 118 5.05 26.63 -1.09
N GLY A 119 5.14 27.10 0.14
CA GLY A 119 4.22 26.71 1.20
C GLY A 119 4.75 27.03 2.59
N VAL A 120 4.07 26.48 3.58
CA VAL A 120 4.42 26.64 5.00
C VAL A 120 4.79 25.27 5.57
N LEU A 121 5.93 25.20 6.27
CA LEU A 121 6.35 23.97 6.93
C LEU A 121 5.32 23.57 8.00
N PRO A 122 4.80 22.34 7.98
CA PRO A 122 3.87 21.89 9.00
C PRO A 122 4.55 21.83 10.35
N LYS A 123 3.82 22.19 11.42
CA LYS A 123 4.35 22.16 12.80
C LYS A 123 4.77 20.76 13.25
N ASN A 124 4.01 19.73 12.83
CA ASN A 124 4.29 18.32 13.11
C ASN A 124 4.11 17.51 11.82
N PRO A 125 5.15 17.45 10.95
CA PRO A 125 5.06 16.62 9.74
C PRO A 125 5.03 15.14 10.13
N ARG A 126 4.20 14.35 9.42
CA ARG A 126 4.18 12.88 9.57
C ARG A 126 5.53 12.24 9.24
N MET A 127 6.34 12.94 8.47
CA MET A 127 7.69 12.53 8.07
C MET A 127 8.67 13.64 8.46
N PRO A 128 9.66 13.37 9.33
CA PRO A 128 10.76 14.29 9.58
C PRO A 128 11.45 14.67 8.26
N HIS A 129 11.83 15.93 8.12
CA HIS A 129 12.46 16.44 6.90
C HIS A 129 11.62 16.25 5.62
N TRP A 130 10.28 16.34 5.75
CA TRP A 130 9.35 16.12 4.64
C TRP A 130 9.70 16.92 3.37
N LEU A 131 10.05 18.19 3.49
CA LEU A 131 10.39 19.04 2.34
C LEU A 131 11.66 18.55 1.63
N ASP A 132 12.68 18.16 2.39
CA ASP A 132 13.92 17.60 1.82
C ASP A 132 13.65 16.29 1.10
N TYR A 133 12.74 15.48 1.63
CA TYR A 133 12.28 14.27 0.96
C TYR A 133 11.55 14.58 -0.36
N VAL A 134 10.62 15.56 -0.38
CA VAL A 134 9.90 15.97 -1.60
C VAL A 134 10.88 16.44 -2.67
N VAL A 135 11.87 17.26 -2.30
CA VAL A 135 12.91 17.75 -3.20
C VAL A 135 13.79 16.59 -3.72
N ALA A 136 14.26 15.72 -2.82
CA ALA A 136 15.08 14.56 -3.19
C ALA A 136 14.32 13.62 -4.15
N LEU A 137 13.02 13.45 -3.93
CA LEU A 137 12.16 12.68 -4.83
C LEU A 137 12.04 13.36 -6.20
N GLY A 138 11.89 14.67 -6.27
CA GLY A 138 11.91 15.44 -7.52
C GLY A 138 13.20 15.20 -8.31
N GLN A 139 14.35 15.19 -7.64
CA GLN A 139 15.63 14.87 -8.27
C GLN A 139 15.64 13.46 -8.87
N ARG A 140 14.97 12.47 -8.23
CA ARG A 140 14.83 11.11 -8.74
C ARG A 140 13.78 10.97 -9.85
N CYS A 141 12.90 11.96 -9.98
CA CYS A 141 11.94 12.07 -11.09
C CYS A 141 12.47 12.88 -12.26
N GLY A 142 13.74 13.30 -12.24
CA GLY A 142 14.40 13.97 -13.35
C GLY A 142 14.46 15.49 -13.24
N PHE A 143 14.40 16.04 -12.03
CA PHE A 143 14.56 17.47 -11.77
C PHE A 143 15.86 17.75 -11.03
N ALA A 144 16.55 18.82 -11.37
CA ALA A 144 17.72 19.30 -10.65
C ALA A 144 17.32 20.45 -9.72
N LEU A 145 17.68 20.38 -8.46
CA LEU A 145 17.51 21.50 -7.54
C LEU A 145 18.45 22.63 -7.99
N LEU A 146 17.90 23.80 -8.21
CA LEU A 146 18.67 25.00 -8.47
C LEU A 146 19.06 25.56 -7.09
N ALA A 147 20.35 25.55 -6.79
CA ALA A 147 20.82 26.25 -5.60
C ALA A 147 20.48 27.73 -5.75
N PRO A 148 19.95 28.41 -4.73
CA PRO A 148 19.88 29.85 -4.75
C PRO A 148 21.31 30.37 -4.86
N ASP A 149 21.66 30.98 -6.00
CA ASP A 149 22.95 31.66 -6.12
C ASP A 149 23.00 32.77 -5.06
N GLY A 150 23.75 32.53 -3.98
CA GLY A 150 24.19 33.54 -3.04
C GLY A 150 23.16 34.39 -2.32
N GLY A 151 21.88 34.11 -2.46
CA GLY A 151 20.82 34.79 -1.73
C GLY A 151 20.70 34.20 -0.31
N ASP A 152 20.97 35.01 0.67
CA ASP A 152 20.77 34.70 2.09
C ASP A 152 19.43 33.99 2.30
N GLN A 153 19.44 32.79 2.88
CA GLN A 153 18.22 32.13 3.37
C GLN A 153 17.48 32.95 4.45
N ALA A 154 18.03 34.10 4.79
CA ALA A 154 17.57 34.99 5.84
C ALA A 154 16.33 35.84 5.48
N THR A 155 15.83 35.80 4.24
CA THR A 155 14.75 36.71 3.82
C THR A 155 13.36 36.07 3.72
N VAL A 156 13.24 34.72 3.86
CA VAL A 156 11.93 34.09 3.92
C VAL A 156 11.52 33.89 5.36
N PRO A 157 10.43 34.51 5.85
CA PRO A 157 9.99 34.30 7.23
C PRO A 157 9.73 32.81 7.50
N SER A 158 10.41 32.23 8.47
CA SER A 158 10.06 30.89 8.99
C SER A 158 8.62 30.95 9.54
N PRO A 159 7.71 30.04 9.17
CA PRO A 159 7.92 28.70 8.61
C PRO A 159 7.74 28.54 7.09
N ALA A 160 7.69 29.62 6.31
CA ALA A 160 7.51 29.55 4.86
C ALA A 160 8.76 29.00 4.14
N PHE A 161 8.54 28.37 2.99
CA PHE A 161 9.62 27.87 2.15
C PHE A 161 9.40 28.16 0.67
N VAL A 162 10.50 28.24 -0.07
CA VAL A 162 10.54 28.23 -1.54
C VAL A 162 11.61 27.23 -1.97
N ARG A 163 11.30 26.39 -2.96
CA ARG A 163 12.28 25.49 -3.60
C ARG A 163 12.09 25.56 -5.10
N ILE A 164 13.18 25.72 -5.82
CA ILE A 164 13.20 25.86 -7.29
C ILE A 164 13.94 24.68 -7.87
N LEU A 165 13.29 23.96 -8.77
CA LEU A 165 13.86 22.84 -9.49
C LEU A 165 13.73 23.06 -10.99
N ARG A 166 14.68 22.54 -11.77
CA ARG A 166 14.65 22.57 -13.24
C ARG A 166 14.58 21.15 -13.76
N LYS A 167 13.71 20.89 -14.73
CA LYS A 167 13.71 19.61 -15.41
C LYS A 167 15.03 19.41 -16.13
N ALA A 168 15.76 18.34 -15.76
CA ALA A 168 17.06 18.03 -16.30
C ALA A 168 16.96 17.48 -17.73
N GLU A 169 17.98 17.72 -18.55
CA GLU A 169 18.12 17.11 -19.88
C GLU A 169 18.50 15.64 -19.78
N ILE A 170 19.28 15.28 -18.75
CA ILE A 170 19.75 13.92 -18.50
C ILE A 170 18.91 13.30 -17.40
N ALA A 171 18.27 12.17 -17.71
CA ALA A 171 17.50 11.41 -16.73
C ALA A 171 18.40 10.85 -15.63
N PRO A 172 17.92 10.79 -14.36
CA PRO A 172 18.67 10.13 -13.29
C PRO A 172 18.81 8.63 -13.58
N ARG A 173 19.78 7.99 -12.92
CA ARG A 173 20.06 6.55 -13.12
C ARG A 173 18.80 5.69 -12.98
N TRP A 174 17.92 6.03 -12.02
CA TRP A 174 16.63 5.38 -11.83
C TRP A 174 15.54 6.45 -11.80
N MET A 175 14.59 6.34 -12.72
CA MET A 175 13.38 7.15 -12.75
C MET A 175 12.31 6.50 -11.88
N LEU A 176 11.84 7.22 -10.87
CA LEU A 176 10.77 6.76 -9.99
C LEU A 176 9.42 7.23 -10.52
N ARG A 177 8.44 6.34 -10.54
CA ARG A 177 7.08 6.67 -10.97
C ARG A 177 6.07 5.62 -10.52
N HIS A 178 4.79 5.95 -10.64
CA HIS A 178 3.73 4.97 -10.52
C HIS A 178 3.78 3.93 -11.65
N VAL A 179 3.29 2.73 -11.34
CA VAL A 179 3.09 1.69 -12.36
C VAL A 179 2.07 2.17 -13.40
N ARG A 180 2.30 1.82 -14.65
CA ARG A 180 1.43 2.14 -15.79
C ARG A 180 1.04 0.86 -16.53
N PRO A 181 -0.10 0.84 -17.24
CA PRO A 181 -0.52 -0.35 -18.00
C PRO A 181 0.55 -0.87 -18.97
N GLN A 182 1.28 0.04 -19.63
CA GLN A 182 2.37 -0.32 -20.55
C GLN A 182 3.59 -0.96 -19.86
N ASP A 183 3.70 -0.93 -18.55
CA ASP A 183 4.81 -1.54 -17.80
C ASP A 183 4.63 -3.06 -17.62
N ALA A 184 3.43 -3.58 -17.85
CA ALA A 184 3.10 -4.97 -17.60
C ALA A 184 4.10 -5.97 -18.22
N PRO A 185 4.57 -5.81 -19.48
CA PRO A 185 5.60 -6.70 -20.04
C PRO A 185 6.93 -6.62 -19.26
N SER A 186 7.43 -5.40 -18.99
CA SER A 186 8.70 -5.20 -18.28
C SER A 186 8.63 -5.67 -16.82
N ILE A 187 7.47 -5.56 -16.19
CA ILE A 187 7.26 -6.10 -14.83
C ILE A 187 7.22 -7.62 -14.85
N ALA A 188 6.58 -8.24 -15.86
CA ALA A 188 6.56 -9.69 -16.01
C ALA A 188 7.97 -10.26 -16.24
N GLU A 189 8.82 -9.59 -17.04
CA GLU A 189 10.22 -9.92 -17.21
C GLU A 189 11.00 -9.80 -15.89
N LEU A 190 10.83 -8.70 -15.16
CA LEU A 190 11.44 -8.50 -13.85
C LEU A 190 10.99 -9.58 -12.85
N PHE A 191 9.72 -9.95 -12.88
CA PHE A 191 9.15 -10.99 -12.01
C PHE A 191 9.81 -12.36 -12.29
N LEU A 192 9.94 -12.74 -13.56
CA LEU A 192 10.63 -13.96 -13.98
C LEU A 192 12.09 -13.97 -13.53
N GLU A 193 12.80 -12.85 -13.72
CA GLU A 193 14.22 -12.72 -13.35
C GLU A 193 14.46 -12.78 -11.83
N VAL A 194 13.50 -12.32 -11.04
CA VAL A 194 13.62 -12.28 -9.57
C VAL A 194 13.13 -13.56 -8.91
N PHE A 195 12.01 -14.13 -9.36
CA PHE A 195 11.37 -15.28 -8.73
C PHE A 195 11.59 -16.61 -9.47
N GLY A 196 12.13 -16.58 -10.69
CA GLY A 196 12.45 -17.77 -11.47
C GLY A 196 11.25 -18.44 -12.14
N HIS A 197 10.08 -17.83 -12.09
CA HIS A 197 8.85 -18.30 -12.76
C HIS A 197 8.02 -17.13 -13.28
N PRO A 198 7.23 -17.31 -14.35
CA PRO A 198 6.41 -16.24 -14.88
C PRO A 198 5.21 -15.93 -13.99
N ILE A 199 4.76 -14.67 -14.02
CA ILE A 199 3.43 -14.30 -13.53
C ILE A 199 2.44 -14.27 -14.70
N SER A 200 1.27 -14.88 -14.53
CA SER A 200 0.25 -14.83 -15.57
C SER A 200 -0.49 -13.50 -15.58
N PRO A 201 -0.97 -13.02 -16.74
CA PRO A 201 -1.82 -11.84 -16.83
C PRO A 201 -3.07 -11.91 -15.93
N ALA A 202 -3.67 -13.10 -15.81
CA ALA A 202 -4.83 -13.33 -14.97
C ALA A 202 -4.50 -13.13 -13.48
N LEU A 203 -3.34 -13.61 -13.01
CA LEU A 203 -2.89 -13.42 -11.63
C LEU A 203 -2.55 -11.94 -11.36
N TRP A 204 -1.93 -11.28 -12.34
CA TRP A 204 -1.66 -9.84 -12.25
C TRP A 204 -2.96 -9.04 -12.12
N GLU A 205 -3.94 -9.30 -13.00
CA GLU A 205 -5.25 -8.65 -12.94
C GLU A 205 -5.99 -8.95 -11.63
N TRP A 206 -5.89 -10.17 -11.10
CA TRP A 206 -6.48 -10.54 -9.82
C TRP A 206 -5.85 -9.77 -8.65
N LYS A 207 -4.53 -9.54 -8.66
CA LYS A 207 -3.81 -8.77 -7.61
C LYS A 207 -4.05 -7.27 -7.73
N TYR A 208 -3.86 -6.69 -8.91
CA TYR A 208 -3.75 -5.25 -9.11
C TYR A 208 -4.90 -4.62 -9.88
N GLY A 209 -5.66 -5.39 -10.62
CA GLY A 209 -6.75 -4.89 -11.46
C GLY A 209 -7.89 -4.23 -10.65
N ARG A 210 -8.62 -3.32 -11.31
CA ARG A 210 -9.78 -2.61 -10.74
C ARG A 210 -9.47 -1.85 -9.43
N GLY A 211 -8.27 -1.31 -9.30
CA GLY A 211 -7.86 -0.54 -8.11
C GLY A 211 -7.62 -1.38 -6.85
N ARG A 212 -7.49 -2.70 -6.97
CA ARG A 212 -7.24 -3.59 -5.82
C ARG A 212 -5.82 -3.49 -5.26
N GLY A 213 -4.89 -3.08 -6.08
CA GLY A 213 -3.51 -2.90 -5.69
C GLY A 213 -2.88 -1.71 -6.39
N ASN A 214 -1.69 -1.35 -5.96
CA ASN A 214 -0.88 -0.30 -6.56
C ASN A 214 0.60 -0.64 -6.41
N ALA A 215 1.45 0.05 -7.16
CA ALA A 215 2.88 -0.13 -7.07
C ALA A 215 3.66 1.15 -7.41
N VAL A 216 4.85 1.24 -6.84
CA VAL A 216 5.88 2.21 -7.20
C VAL A 216 6.96 1.47 -7.97
N THR A 217 7.39 2.03 -9.08
CA THR A 217 8.43 1.45 -9.92
C THR A 217 9.66 2.36 -10.01
N ALA A 218 10.82 1.74 -10.16
CA ALA A 218 12.02 2.42 -10.64
C ALA A 218 12.37 1.85 -12.02
N SER A 219 12.58 2.73 -12.98
CA SER A 219 12.97 2.36 -14.35
C SER A 219 14.35 2.88 -14.70
N ARG A 220 15.07 2.12 -15.55
CA ARG A 220 16.35 2.49 -16.12
C ARG A 220 16.32 2.24 -17.63
N GLN A 221 16.61 3.27 -18.42
CA GLN A 221 16.58 3.17 -19.89
C GLN A 221 15.27 2.57 -20.44
N GLY A 222 14.14 2.94 -19.83
CA GLY A 222 12.82 2.47 -20.23
C GLY A 222 12.36 1.14 -19.62
N ALA A 223 13.27 0.30 -19.10
CA ALA A 223 12.93 -0.97 -18.45
C ALA A 223 12.64 -0.78 -16.94
N VAL A 224 11.66 -1.48 -16.40
CA VAL A 224 11.40 -1.52 -14.96
C VAL A 224 12.47 -2.37 -14.29
N VAL A 225 13.22 -1.79 -13.35
CA VAL A 225 14.30 -2.47 -12.62
C VAL A 225 14.02 -2.66 -11.13
N ALA A 226 12.99 -1.99 -10.60
CA ALA A 226 12.47 -2.26 -9.28
C ALA A 226 10.96 -2.03 -9.24
N HIS A 227 10.30 -2.80 -8.41
CA HIS A 227 8.86 -2.77 -8.18
C HIS A 227 8.59 -2.95 -6.68
N TYR A 228 7.80 -2.07 -6.12
CA TYR A 228 7.32 -2.16 -4.75
C TYR A 228 5.80 -2.06 -4.78
N GLY A 229 5.16 -3.19 -4.71
CA GLY A 229 3.72 -3.31 -4.87
C GLY A 229 3.00 -3.84 -3.65
N GLY A 230 1.69 -3.84 -3.73
CA GLY A 230 0.83 -4.45 -2.76
C GLY A 230 -0.65 -4.28 -3.08
N MET A 231 -1.44 -4.93 -2.25
CA MET A 231 -2.90 -4.96 -2.36
C MET A 231 -3.55 -4.25 -1.18
N TYR A 232 -4.65 -3.55 -1.46
CA TYR A 232 -5.47 -2.98 -0.40
C TYR A 232 -6.31 -4.06 0.30
N ARG A 233 -6.37 -3.99 1.62
CA ARG A 233 -7.10 -4.93 2.47
C ARG A 233 -7.98 -4.16 3.44
N ASP A 234 -9.29 -4.36 3.36
CA ASP A 234 -10.18 -3.90 4.42
C ASP A 234 -9.97 -4.77 5.66
N ILE A 235 -9.82 -4.12 6.81
CA ILE A 235 -9.56 -4.77 8.09
C ILE A 235 -10.49 -4.21 9.18
N LEU A 236 -10.60 -4.94 10.27
CA LEU A 236 -11.02 -4.38 11.54
C LEU A 236 -9.77 -4.20 12.40
N LEU A 237 -9.51 -2.97 12.78
CA LEU A 237 -8.49 -2.61 13.75
C LEU A 237 -9.14 -2.33 15.08
N PHE A 238 -8.99 -3.23 16.04
CA PHE A 238 -9.66 -3.14 17.36
C PHE A 238 -11.16 -2.91 17.24
N GLY A 239 -11.81 -3.70 16.38
CA GLY A 239 -13.23 -3.65 16.10
C GLY A 239 -13.71 -2.47 15.24
N LYS A 240 -12.82 -1.58 14.81
CA LYS A 240 -13.15 -0.43 13.95
C LYS A 240 -12.76 -0.69 12.50
N PRO A 241 -13.63 -0.34 11.53
CA PRO A 241 -13.28 -0.41 10.12
C PRO A 241 -12.06 0.45 9.80
N GLU A 242 -11.09 -0.14 9.12
CA GLU A 242 -9.87 0.49 8.67
C GLU A 242 -9.39 -0.22 7.39
N TRP A 243 -8.31 0.23 6.79
CA TRP A 243 -7.67 -0.48 5.69
C TRP A 243 -6.17 -0.63 5.95
N ALA A 244 -5.61 -1.68 5.39
CA ALA A 244 -4.18 -1.96 5.42
C ALA A 244 -3.65 -2.21 4.01
N PHE A 245 -2.34 -2.07 3.83
CA PHE A 245 -1.68 -2.38 2.59
C PHE A 245 -0.87 -3.67 2.75
N GLN A 246 -1.29 -4.71 2.04
CA GLN A 246 -0.56 -5.97 1.99
C GLN A 246 0.59 -5.85 1.00
N ILE A 247 1.81 -5.70 1.50
CA ILE A 247 3.03 -5.58 0.70
C ILE A 247 3.29 -6.90 -0.01
N CYS A 248 3.42 -6.86 -1.33
CA CYS A 248 3.73 -8.03 -2.15
C CYS A 248 4.53 -7.64 -3.41
N ASP A 249 5.09 -8.65 -4.09
CA ASP A 249 5.85 -8.49 -5.33
C ASP A 249 6.93 -7.40 -5.24
N VAL A 250 7.65 -7.37 -4.12
CA VAL A 250 8.80 -6.46 -3.95
C VAL A 250 10.00 -7.03 -4.70
N MET A 251 10.39 -6.37 -5.76
CA MET A 251 11.40 -6.85 -6.70
C MET A 251 12.48 -5.80 -6.97
N VAL A 252 13.72 -6.25 -7.09
CA VAL A 252 14.83 -5.47 -7.64
C VAL A 252 15.62 -6.37 -8.56
N HIS A 253 15.86 -5.92 -9.79
CA HIS A 253 16.63 -6.64 -10.78
C HIS A 253 18.01 -7.01 -10.24
N PRO A 254 18.50 -8.25 -10.41
CA PRO A 254 19.78 -8.71 -9.84
C PRO A 254 20.96 -7.79 -10.12
N LYS A 255 21.07 -7.22 -11.33
CA LYS A 255 22.14 -6.29 -11.73
C LYS A 255 22.07 -4.92 -11.05
N GLU A 256 20.94 -4.55 -10.45
CA GLU A 256 20.75 -3.31 -9.69
C GLU A 256 20.82 -3.54 -8.17
N ARG A 257 21.04 -4.78 -7.73
CA ARG A 257 21.32 -5.13 -6.33
C ARG A 257 22.77 -4.80 -5.98
N GLY A 258 23.07 -4.68 -4.70
CA GLY A 258 24.44 -4.43 -4.22
C GLY A 258 24.76 -2.96 -3.99
N VAL A 259 23.95 -2.04 -4.48
CA VAL A 259 24.00 -0.64 -4.04
C VAL A 259 23.26 -0.56 -2.70
N MET A 260 23.88 -1.09 -1.64
CA MET A 260 23.35 -0.99 -0.25
C MET A 260 23.50 0.42 0.31
N THR A 261 23.39 1.43 -0.53
CA THR A 261 23.38 2.82 -0.11
C THR A 261 21.91 3.24 0.10
N ARG A 262 21.71 4.27 0.93
CA ARG A 262 20.39 4.94 1.09
C ARG A 262 19.84 5.53 -0.22
N GLN A 263 20.41 5.16 -1.36
CA GLN A 263 20.07 5.65 -2.69
C GLN A 263 19.78 4.52 -3.69
N GLY A 264 19.72 3.26 -3.25
CA GLY A 264 19.40 2.13 -4.12
C GLY A 264 17.90 2.07 -4.48
N PRO A 265 17.53 1.40 -5.57
CA PRO A 265 16.16 1.39 -6.07
C PRO A 265 15.17 0.74 -5.09
N PHE A 266 15.60 -0.23 -4.26
CA PHE A 266 14.76 -0.81 -3.22
C PHE A 266 14.34 0.23 -2.18
N LEU A 267 15.32 0.92 -1.57
CA LEU A 267 15.00 1.93 -0.55
C LEU A 267 14.11 3.03 -1.11
N LEU A 268 14.44 3.52 -2.32
CA LEU A 268 13.70 4.59 -2.95
C LEU A 268 12.23 4.23 -3.18
N THR A 269 11.96 3.04 -3.73
CA THR A 269 10.58 2.58 -3.96
C THR A 269 9.85 2.26 -2.67
N ALA A 270 10.53 1.66 -1.68
CA ALA A 270 9.95 1.31 -0.40
C ALA A 270 9.63 2.54 0.47
N ALA A 271 10.49 3.56 0.47
CA ALA A 271 10.25 4.81 1.18
C ALA A 271 9.00 5.52 0.65
N ILE A 272 8.85 5.57 -0.68
CA ILE A 272 7.64 6.10 -1.33
C ILE A 272 6.43 5.24 -0.98
N GLY A 273 6.56 3.91 -1.04
CA GLY A 273 5.49 3.01 -0.65
C GLY A 273 5.02 3.25 0.79
N ALA A 274 5.95 3.46 1.72
CA ALA A 274 5.63 3.77 3.11
C ALA A 274 4.92 5.13 3.27
N GLU A 275 5.29 6.13 2.48
CA GLU A 275 4.61 7.43 2.46
C GLU A 275 3.16 7.29 1.97
N ILE A 276 2.97 6.59 0.84
CA ILE A 276 1.68 6.42 0.19
C ILE A 276 0.74 5.56 1.03
N TYR A 277 1.22 4.42 1.48
CA TYR A 277 0.40 3.38 2.09
C TYR A 277 0.33 3.49 3.61
N GLY A 278 1.15 4.37 4.20
CA GLY A 278 1.16 4.63 5.63
C GLY A 278 1.66 3.44 6.48
N PRO A 279 1.47 3.50 7.80
CA PRO A 279 2.03 2.50 8.73
C PRO A 279 1.23 1.19 8.78
N LEU A 280 0.00 1.17 8.26
CA LEU A 280 -0.88 -0.01 8.30
C LEU A 280 -0.50 -1.04 7.23
N GLY A 281 0.80 -1.14 6.91
CA GLY A 281 1.31 -2.14 5.99
C GLY A 281 1.67 -3.44 6.72
N PHE A 282 1.37 -4.57 6.07
CA PHE A 282 1.83 -5.89 6.50
C PHE A 282 2.28 -6.71 5.28
N GLY A 283 2.94 -7.82 5.51
CA GLY A 283 3.37 -8.70 4.43
C GLY A 283 4.05 -9.95 4.98
N PHE A 284 4.58 -10.75 4.07
CA PHE A 284 5.20 -12.04 4.40
C PHE A 284 6.58 -12.13 3.72
N PRO A 285 7.52 -11.26 4.10
CA PRO A 285 8.83 -11.23 3.48
C PRO A 285 9.64 -12.48 3.78
N HIS A 286 10.45 -12.90 2.80
CA HIS A 286 11.49 -13.89 3.07
C HIS A 286 12.46 -13.34 4.14
N PRO A 287 13.03 -14.17 5.04
CA PRO A 287 13.88 -13.72 6.15
C PRO A 287 14.98 -12.73 5.75
N ARG A 288 15.68 -13.00 4.63
CA ARG A 288 16.71 -12.09 4.11
C ARG A 288 16.16 -10.72 3.69
N ALA A 289 14.96 -10.68 3.10
CA ALA A 289 14.32 -9.42 2.71
C ALA A 289 13.93 -8.60 3.95
N MET A 290 13.41 -9.27 4.98
CA MET A 290 13.12 -8.63 6.26
C MET A 290 14.37 -8.04 6.91
N GLU A 291 15.47 -8.80 6.97
CA GLU A 291 16.73 -8.34 7.54
C GLU A 291 17.27 -7.09 6.83
N VAL A 292 17.23 -7.07 5.49
CA VAL A 292 17.65 -5.91 4.69
C VAL A 292 16.79 -4.69 5.00
N ALA A 293 15.47 -4.84 5.02
CA ALA A 293 14.55 -3.76 5.29
C ALA A 293 14.69 -3.20 6.73
N GLN A 294 14.94 -4.06 7.72
CA GLN A 294 15.24 -3.64 9.09
C GLN A 294 16.54 -2.84 9.19
N LYS A 295 17.63 -3.33 8.58
CA LYS A 295 18.92 -2.62 8.53
C LYS A 295 18.82 -1.24 7.87
N MET A 296 17.88 -1.09 6.94
CA MET A 296 17.62 0.19 6.27
C MET A 296 16.66 1.10 7.05
N GLY A 297 16.09 0.66 8.17
CA GLY A 297 15.13 1.43 8.97
C GLY A 297 13.74 1.56 8.31
N LEU A 298 13.40 0.66 7.39
CA LEU A 298 12.09 0.65 6.72
C LEU A 298 11.03 -0.08 7.54
N TYR A 299 11.40 -1.22 8.12
CA TYR A 299 10.47 -2.13 8.80
C TYR A 299 10.91 -2.46 10.22
N ALA A 300 9.91 -2.68 11.08
CA ALA A 300 10.07 -3.38 12.35
C ALA A 300 9.17 -4.63 12.36
N PRO A 301 9.58 -5.74 13.00
CA PRO A 301 8.72 -6.90 13.16
C PRO A 301 7.65 -6.62 14.24
N VAL A 302 6.40 -6.96 13.92
CA VAL A 302 5.26 -6.85 14.86
C VAL A 302 4.66 -8.20 15.21
N GLY A 303 5.20 -9.27 14.68
CA GLY A 303 4.79 -10.65 14.93
C GLY A 303 5.51 -11.60 13.98
N HIS A 304 5.15 -12.85 14.03
CA HIS A 304 5.63 -13.87 13.12
C HIS A 304 4.58 -14.97 12.93
N MET A 305 4.69 -15.70 11.81
CA MET A 305 3.84 -16.86 11.54
C MET A 305 4.43 -18.12 12.17
N VAL A 306 3.55 -19.01 12.57
CA VAL A 306 3.89 -20.40 12.97
C VAL A 306 3.00 -21.37 12.20
N GLU A 307 3.48 -22.59 11.99
CA GLU A 307 2.68 -23.68 11.46
C GLU A 307 2.12 -24.51 12.61
N VAL A 308 0.85 -24.88 12.52
CA VAL A 308 0.27 -25.94 13.37
C VAL A 308 -0.15 -27.08 12.46
N ARG A 309 0.26 -28.29 12.81
CA ARG A 309 0.00 -29.52 12.06
C ARG A 309 -0.72 -30.55 12.89
N TRP A 310 -1.69 -31.24 12.28
CA TRP A 310 -2.49 -32.29 12.91
C TRP A 310 -2.45 -33.57 12.09
N GLN A 311 -2.55 -34.69 12.79
CA GLN A 311 -2.82 -35.99 12.17
C GLN A 311 -4.31 -36.05 11.72
N PRO A 312 -4.64 -36.79 10.67
CA PRO A 312 -6.02 -37.05 10.31
C PRO A 312 -6.80 -37.72 11.44
N SER A 313 -8.09 -37.43 11.53
CA SER A 313 -8.97 -38.15 12.49
C SER A 313 -9.78 -39.22 11.76
N ALA A 314 -10.49 -40.09 12.55
CA ALA A 314 -11.31 -41.11 11.95
C ALA A 314 -12.31 -40.55 10.92
N PRO A 315 -12.47 -41.22 9.75
CA PRO A 315 -13.31 -40.69 8.64
C PRO A 315 -14.81 -40.74 8.92
N ARG A 316 -15.24 -41.29 10.06
CA ARG A 316 -16.64 -41.43 10.46
C ARG A 316 -17.35 -40.06 10.51
N ALA A 317 -18.60 -40.04 10.03
CA ALA A 317 -19.41 -38.82 10.11
C ALA A 317 -19.62 -38.41 11.57
N ARG A 318 -19.53 -37.10 11.82
CA ARG A 318 -19.86 -36.53 13.14
C ARG A 318 -21.38 -36.40 13.23
N TRP A 319 -21.98 -37.01 14.21
CA TRP A 319 -23.44 -37.01 14.36
C TRP A 319 -24.03 -35.64 14.68
N ALA A 320 -23.26 -34.75 15.35
CA ALA A 320 -23.68 -33.42 15.74
C ALA A 320 -23.57 -32.36 14.62
N THR A 321 -22.83 -32.63 13.56
CA THR A 321 -22.54 -31.67 12.48
C THR A 321 -22.82 -32.24 11.10
N ARG A 322 -23.09 -31.35 10.17
CA ARG A 322 -23.12 -31.60 8.74
C ARG A 322 -22.22 -30.63 8.02
N LEU A 323 -21.68 -31.03 6.88
CA LEU A 323 -20.88 -30.19 6.00
C LEU A 323 -21.73 -29.73 4.83
N HIS A 324 -21.50 -28.47 4.43
CA HIS A 324 -22.19 -27.82 3.32
C HIS A 324 -21.15 -27.09 2.47
N LEU A 325 -20.98 -27.51 1.22
CA LEU A 325 -20.10 -26.82 0.27
C LEU A 325 -20.77 -25.50 -0.16
N LEU A 326 -20.09 -24.39 0.05
CA LEU A 326 -20.59 -23.07 -0.32
C LEU A 326 -20.60 -22.86 -1.83
N SER A 327 -21.58 -22.11 -2.32
CA SER A 327 -21.79 -21.87 -3.75
C SER A 327 -22.15 -20.41 -4.02
N ARG A 328 -21.59 -19.85 -5.09
CA ARG A 328 -21.90 -18.49 -5.57
C ARG A 328 -23.36 -18.29 -5.93
N THR A 329 -24.04 -19.35 -6.32
CA THR A 329 -25.43 -19.28 -6.82
C THR A 329 -26.47 -19.31 -5.72
N ARG A 330 -26.05 -19.45 -4.47
CA ARG A 330 -26.95 -19.55 -3.32
C ARG A 330 -26.83 -18.30 -2.43
N ASN A 331 -27.85 -17.44 -2.47
CA ASN A 331 -27.87 -16.24 -1.63
C ASN A 331 -27.87 -16.55 -0.11
N ASP A 332 -28.39 -17.71 0.29
CA ASP A 332 -28.35 -18.17 1.68
C ASP A 332 -26.92 -18.41 2.16
N ASP A 333 -26.01 -18.84 1.25
CA ASP A 333 -24.61 -19.03 1.58
C ASP A 333 -23.89 -17.70 1.87
N HIS A 334 -24.26 -16.62 1.17
CA HIS A 334 -23.73 -15.27 1.42
C HIS A 334 -24.12 -14.81 2.83
N ALA A 335 -25.41 -14.88 3.15
CA ALA A 335 -25.90 -14.48 4.46
C ALA A 335 -25.33 -15.34 5.60
N LEU A 336 -25.08 -16.64 5.34
CA LEU A 336 -24.44 -17.55 6.27
C LEU A 336 -23.01 -17.10 6.58
N VAL A 337 -22.21 -16.82 5.55
CA VAL A 337 -20.83 -16.35 5.71
C VAL A 337 -20.78 -15.05 6.50
N ASP A 338 -21.57 -14.05 6.10
CA ASP A 338 -21.60 -12.74 6.77
C ASP A 338 -22.08 -12.84 8.23
N GLY A 339 -22.98 -13.77 8.50
CA GLY A 339 -23.47 -14.05 9.84
C GLY A 339 -22.39 -14.65 10.75
N VAL A 340 -21.60 -15.58 10.24
CA VAL A 340 -20.49 -16.19 10.97
C VAL A 340 -19.31 -15.20 11.11
N TRP A 341 -19.02 -14.44 10.06
CA TRP A 341 -18.00 -13.39 10.13
C TRP A 341 -18.28 -12.38 11.24
N ARG A 342 -19.51 -11.90 11.36
CA ARG A 342 -19.88 -10.97 12.45
C ARG A 342 -19.61 -11.54 13.85
N GLN A 343 -19.79 -12.86 14.04
CA GLN A 343 -19.49 -13.52 15.32
C GLN A 343 -17.97 -13.60 15.56
N MET A 344 -17.20 -13.97 14.54
CA MET A 344 -15.73 -13.97 14.62
C MET A 344 -15.17 -12.57 14.89
N ALA A 345 -15.68 -11.55 14.21
CA ALA A 345 -15.29 -10.16 14.42
C ALA A 345 -15.55 -9.67 15.84
N ALA A 346 -16.65 -10.12 16.47
CA ALA A 346 -16.96 -9.80 17.86
C ALA A 346 -15.97 -10.43 18.86
N ASP A 347 -15.43 -11.63 18.56
CA ASP A 347 -14.42 -12.26 19.39
C ASP A 347 -13.02 -11.60 19.22
N LEU A 348 -12.76 -10.92 18.11
CA LEU A 348 -11.46 -10.34 17.73
C LEU A 348 -11.40 -8.81 17.86
N VAL A 349 -12.22 -8.23 18.73
CA VAL A 349 -12.30 -6.75 18.93
C VAL A 349 -11.01 -6.13 19.49
N THR A 350 -10.07 -6.92 19.98
CA THR A 350 -8.76 -6.46 20.49
C THR A 350 -7.63 -6.70 19.51
N GLU A 351 -7.93 -7.21 18.32
CA GLU A 351 -6.98 -7.63 17.32
C GLU A 351 -7.10 -6.78 16.04
N ALA A 352 -6.11 -6.93 15.15
CA ALA A 352 -6.16 -6.48 13.77
C ALA A 352 -6.47 -7.69 12.89
N VAL A 353 -7.59 -7.68 12.19
CA VAL A 353 -8.05 -8.82 11.40
C VAL A 353 -8.62 -8.36 10.05
N GLY A 354 -8.22 -9.01 8.95
CA GLY A 354 -8.80 -8.79 7.63
C GLY A 354 -10.29 -9.17 7.59
N LEU A 355 -11.11 -8.42 6.84
CA LEU A 355 -12.51 -8.80 6.63
C LEU A 355 -12.58 -10.21 6.01
N ARG A 356 -13.55 -11.02 6.49
CA ARG A 356 -13.82 -12.38 6.01
C ARG A 356 -15.30 -12.57 5.68
N ASP A 357 -15.92 -11.53 5.14
CA ASP A 357 -17.29 -11.57 4.61
C ASP A 357 -17.36 -12.37 3.30
N TRP A 358 -18.56 -12.53 2.76
CA TRP A 358 -18.75 -13.25 1.50
C TRP A 358 -17.96 -12.60 0.35
N ALA A 359 -17.98 -11.29 0.22
CA ALA A 359 -17.30 -10.57 -0.87
C ALA A 359 -15.78 -10.82 -0.85
N TYR A 360 -15.19 -10.87 0.35
CA TYR A 360 -13.79 -11.24 0.50
C TYR A 360 -13.53 -12.71 0.12
N LEU A 361 -14.31 -13.66 0.66
CA LEU A 361 -14.10 -15.09 0.38
C LEU A 361 -14.26 -15.40 -1.10
N GLU A 362 -15.29 -14.83 -1.75
CA GLU A 362 -15.50 -14.99 -3.18
C GLU A 362 -14.30 -14.50 -3.98
N ARG A 363 -13.90 -13.26 -3.76
CA ARG A 363 -12.77 -12.66 -4.47
C ARG A 363 -11.45 -13.39 -4.20
N ARG A 364 -11.18 -13.71 -2.93
CA ARG A 364 -9.88 -14.28 -2.52
C ARG A 364 -9.72 -15.71 -2.97
N TYR A 365 -10.76 -16.50 -2.93
CA TYR A 365 -10.68 -17.94 -3.11
C TYR A 365 -11.42 -18.44 -4.35
N LEU A 366 -12.65 -17.97 -4.59
CA LEU A 366 -13.42 -18.46 -5.74
C LEU A 366 -13.01 -17.80 -7.06
N ASP A 367 -12.51 -16.54 -7.02
CA ASP A 367 -12.00 -15.83 -8.21
C ASP A 367 -10.51 -16.03 -8.45
N HIS A 368 -9.83 -16.83 -7.62
CA HIS A 368 -8.40 -17.05 -7.82
C HIS A 368 -8.13 -17.78 -9.15
N PRO A 369 -7.25 -17.23 -10.02
CA PRO A 369 -7.15 -17.72 -11.41
C PRO A 369 -6.49 -19.09 -11.56
N HIS A 370 -5.73 -19.56 -10.55
CA HIS A 370 -4.91 -20.77 -10.67
C HIS A 370 -5.20 -21.83 -9.61
N ASN A 371 -5.61 -21.41 -8.41
CA ASN A 371 -5.82 -22.32 -7.32
C ASN A 371 -7.31 -22.63 -7.13
N HIS A 372 -7.60 -23.87 -6.77
CA HIS A 372 -8.94 -24.30 -6.37
C HIS A 372 -9.00 -24.49 -4.87
N TYR A 373 -9.97 -23.87 -4.24
CA TYR A 373 -10.19 -23.94 -2.81
C TYR A 373 -11.59 -24.49 -2.54
N GLU A 374 -11.71 -25.23 -1.46
CA GLU A 374 -12.99 -25.73 -0.99
C GLU A 374 -13.45 -24.88 0.20
N LEU A 375 -14.55 -24.19 0.04
CA LEU A 375 -15.20 -23.39 1.07
C LEU A 375 -16.32 -24.23 1.68
N ILE A 376 -16.13 -24.74 2.91
CA ILE A 376 -17.02 -25.70 3.52
C ILE A 376 -17.59 -25.11 4.81
N ALA A 377 -18.87 -24.87 4.86
CA ALA A 377 -19.57 -24.54 6.09
C ALA A 377 -19.78 -25.78 6.96
N VAL A 378 -19.45 -25.67 8.22
CA VAL A 378 -19.75 -26.63 9.28
C VAL A 378 -21.01 -26.17 9.98
N VAL A 379 -22.07 -26.97 9.95
CA VAL A 379 -23.41 -26.59 10.43
C VAL A 379 -23.84 -27.60 11.50
N SER A 380 -24.46 -27.10 12.57
CA SER A 380 -25.09 -27.97 13.57
C SER A 380 -26.24 -28.77 12.94
N ARG A 381 -26.20 -30.08 13.11
CA ARG A 381 -27.25 -30.97 12.57
C ARG A 381 -28.60 -30.75 13.25
N TRP A 382 -28.59 -30.35 14.49
CA TRP A 382 -29.80 -30.22 15.33
C TRP A 382 -30.51 -28.89 15.11
N THR A 383 -29.76 -27.81 15.09
CA THR A 383 -30.32 -26.47 15.04
C THR A 383 -30.26 -25.83 13.65
N GLY A 384 -29.50 -26.43 12.73
CA GLY A 384 -29.20 -25.78 11.44
C GLY A 384 -28.23 -24.57 11.54
N ARG A 385 -27.83 -24.19 12.77
CA ARG A 385 -26.96 -23.03 12.99
C ARG A 385 -25.56 -23.29 12.40
N PRO A 386 -25.01 -22.34 11.60
CA PRO A 386 -23.63 -22.42 11.15
C PRO A 386 -22.67 -22.24 12.34
N LEU A 387 -21.66 -23.09 12.42
CA LEU A 387 -20.60 -23.05 13.42
C LEU A 387 -19.37 -22.31 12.90
N GLY A 388 -19.11 -22.41 11.60
CA GLY A 388 -17.98 -21.76 10.95
C GLY A 388 -17.76 -22.27 9.53
N ILE A 389 -16.76 -21.71 8.88
CA ILE A 389 -16.37 -22.01 7.52
C ILE A 389 -14.90 -22.41 7.51
N LEU A 390 -14.60 -23.47 6.79
CA LEU A 390 -13.25 -23.93 6.47
C LEU A 390 -12.92 -23.55 5.04
N VAL A 391 -11.76 -22.94 4.83
CA VAL A 391 -11.17 -22.75 3.49
C VAL A 391 -10.00 -23.72 3.35
N LEU A 392 -10.15 -24.72 2.52
CA LEU A 392 -9.23 -25.84 2.38
C LEU A 392 -8.63 -25.89 0.97
N ARG A 393 -7.35 -26.27 0.90
CA ARG A 393 -6.67 -26.66 -0.34
C ARG A 393 -6.12 -28.07 -0.22
N ARG A 394 -6.45 -28.92 -1.16
CA ARG A 394 -5.86 -30.26 -1.25
C ARG A 394 -4.52 -30.18 -1.94
N LEU A 395 -3.49 -30.59 -1.24
CA LEU A 395 -2.15 -30.78 -1.79
C LEU A 395 -1.91 -32.28 -2.04
N GLU A 396 -0.73 -32.63 -2.54
CA GLU A 396 -0.41 -34.00 -2.89
C GLU A 396 -0.56 -34.94 -1.68
N ASP A 397 0.09 -34.62 -0.55
CA ASP A 397 0.12 -35.49 0.64
C ASP A 397 -0.66 -34.93 1.83
N CYS A 398 -1.08 -33.69 1.80
CA CYS A 398 -1.71 -33.03 2.95
C CYS A 398 -2.87 -32.11 2.54
N VAL A 399 -3.59 -31.63 3.54
CA VAL A 399 -4.59 -30.58 3.40
C VAL A 399 -4.06 -29.31 4.07
N GLU A 400 -4.11 -28.20 3.35
CA GLU A 400 -3.85 -26.89 3.95
C GLU A 400 -5.18 -26.25 4.36
N LEU A 401 -5.30 -25.90 5.63
CA LEU A 401 -6.34 -25.04 6.17
C LEU A 401 -5.86 -23.60 6.00
N LEU A 402 -6.24 -22.97 4.88
CA LEU A 402 -5.79 -21.62 4.53
C LEU A 402 -6.43 -20.55 5.38
N ASP A 403 -7.71 -20.71 5.67
CA ASP A 403 -8.46 -19.74 6.46
C ASP A 403 -9.62 -20.41 7.20
N VAL A 404 -10.05 -19.78 8.26
CA VAL A 404 -11.20 -20.16 9.03
C VAL A 404 -12.03 -18.92 9.37
N VAL A 405 -13.33 -19.00 9.12
CA VAL A 405 -14.28 -17.97 9.55
C VAL A 405 -15.18 -18.57 10.62
N ALA A 406 -14.92 -18.27 11.88
CA ALA A 406 -15.65 -18.88 13.00
C ALA A 406 -15.48 -18.08 14.28
N PRO A 407 -16.46 -18.11 15.18
CA PRO A 407 -16.22 -17.72 16.55
C PRO A 407 -15.16 -18.65 17.19
N ILE A 408 -14.30 -18.10 18.04
CA ILE A 408 -13.13 -18.81 18.60
C ILE A 408 -13.53 -20.12 19.25
N GLN A 409 -14.63 -20.15 19.98
CA GLN A 409 -15.15 -21.34 20.65
C GLN A 409 -15.48 -22.51 19.70
N ALA A 410 -15.69 -22.25 18.40
CA ALA A 410 -16.01 -23.27 17.42
C ALA A 410 -14.77 -23.91 16.78
N LEU A 411 -13.58 -23.33 16.94
CA LEU A 411 -12.34 -23.79 16.30
C LEU A 411 -12.03 -25.28 16.55
N PRO A 412 -12.19 -25.82 17.78
CA PRO A 412 -11.94 -27.27 18.00
C PRO A 412 -12.80 -28.17 17.11
N THR A 413 -14.06 -27.78 16.88
CA THR A 413 -14.98 -28.53 16.03
C THR A 413 -14.60 -28.42 14.55
N LEU A 414 -14.21 -27.23 14.11
CA LEU A 414 -13.78 -26.99 12.73
C LEU A 414 -12.49 -27.75 12.40
N ILE A 415 -11.51 -27.71 13.30
CA ILE A 415 -10.25 -28.44 13.16
C ILE A 415 -10.50 -29.95 13.10
N ASP A 416 -11.39 -30.49 13.96
CA ASP A 416 -11.76 -31.91 13.88
C ASP A 416 -12.41 -32.26 12.54
N GLN A 417 -13.25 -31.38 11.95
CA GLN A 417 -13.82 -31.60 10.62
C GLN A 417 -12.76 -31.52 9.51
N ALA A 418 -11.81 -30.60 9.59
CA ALA A 418 -10.70 -30.53 8.63
C ALA A 418 -9.85 -31.81 8.68
N ARG A 419 -9.52 -32.32 9.87
CA ARG A 419 -8.80 -33.58 10.08
C ARG A 419 -9.57 -34.78 9.54
N ARG A 420 -10.89 -34.80 9.74
CA ARG A 420 -11.77 -35.84 9.19
C ARG A 420 -11.79 -35.80 7.67
N LEU A 421 -11.90 -34.61 7.07
CA LEU A 421 -11.87 -34.42 5.61
C LEU A 421 -10.52 -34.89 5.03
N ALA A 422 -9.41 -34.58 5.67
CA ALA A 422 -8.09 -35.06 5.25
C ALA A 422 -8.06 -36.60 5.19
N SER A 423 -8.61 -37.28 6.21
CA SER A 423 -8.72 -38.73 6.20
C SER A 423 -9.60 -39.26 5.05
N LEU A 424 -10.76 -38.63 4.79
CA LEU A 424 -11.64 -38.98 3.68
C LEU A 424 -10.97 -38.80 2.32
N TRP A 425 -10.08 -37.85 2.20
CA TRP A 425 -9.30 -37.57 0.97
C TRP A 425 -7.98 -38.35 0.89
N GLY A 426 -7.71 -39.23 1.84
CA GLY A 426 -6.50 -40.05 1.86
C GLY A 426 -5.24 -39.25 2.12
N LYS A 427 -5.32 -38.11 2.81
CA LYS A 427 -4.19 -37.24 3.10
C LYS A 427 -3.56 -37.56 4.44
N SER A 428 -2.23 -37.39 4.54
CA SER A 428 -1.43 -37.76 5.70
C SER A 428 -1.51 -36.76 6.87
N SER A 429 -1.87 -35.51 6.61
CA SER A 429 -1.96 -34.44 7.63
C SER A 429 -2.83 -33.28 7.19
N VAL A 430 -3.20 -32.44 8.18
CA VAL A 430 -3.72 -31.08 7.98
C VAL A 430 -2.72 -30.11 8.59
N TYR A 431 -2.49 -28.98 7.97
CA TYR A 431 -1.72 -27.90 8.59
C TYR A 431 -2.34 -26.52 8.27
N CYS A 432 -2.03 -25.55 9.10
CA CYS A 432 -2.29 -24.14 8.83
C CYS A 432 -1.09 -23.28 9.26
N TRP A 433 -0.98 -22.09 8.66
CA TRP A 433 -0.18 -21.03 9.26
C TRP A 433 -1.09 -20.06 9.98
N ILE A 434 -0.63 -19.57 11.12
CA ILE A 434 -1.32 -18.58 11.95
C ILE A 434 -0.28 -17.68 12.62
N THR A 435 -0.62 -16.44 12.91
CA THR A 435 0.23 -15.57 13.73
C THR A 435 0.45 -16.13 15.12
N ALA A 436 1.67 -16.09 15.63
CA ALA A 436 2.10 -16.76 16.85
C ALA A 436 1.29 -16.34 18.10
N ASN A 437 0.86 -15.08 18.18
CA ASN A 437 -0.01 -14.58 19.26
C ASN A 437 -1.37 -15.28 19.33
N GLN A 438 -1.84 -15.88 18.22
CA GLN A 438 -3.14 -16.57 18.12
C GLN A 438 -3.01 -18.09 18.14
N VAL A 439 -1.80 -18.64 18.18
CA VAL A 439 -1.55 -20.07 18.05
C VAL A 439 -2.26 -20.90 19.13
N HIS A 440 -2.44 -20.37 20.33
CA HIS A 440 -3.07 -21.05 21.45
C HIS A 440 -4.51 -21.51 21.16
N HIS A 441 -5.23 -20.81 20.26
CA HIS A 441 -6.56 -21.22 19.78
C HIS A 441 -6.51 -22.45 18.86
N PHE A 442 -5.36 -22.72 18.23
CA PHE A 442 -5.15 -23.82 17.30
C PHE A 442 -4.44 -25.02 17.94
N MET A 443 -3.88 -24.87 19.15
CA MET A 443 -3.23 -25.96 19.88
C MET A 443 -4.23 -26.94 20.51
N VAL A 444 -5.22 -27.33 19.71
CA VAL A 444 -6.28 -28.27 20.08
C VAL A 444 -6.16 -29.54 19.27
N GLN A 445 -6.82 -30.62 19.69
CA GLN A 445 -6.87 -31.89 18.97
C GLN A 445 -5.51 -32.50 18.62
N GLY A 446 -4.48 -32.27 19.45
CA GLY A 446 -3.12 -32.79 19.23
C GLY A 446 -2.35 -32.03 18.14
N GLY A 447 -2.60 -30.75 17.97
CA GLY A 447 -1.81 -29.91 17.10
C GLY A 447 -0.36 -29.79 17.56
N VAL A 448 0.57 -29.82 16.60
CA VAL A 448 2.01 -29.65 16.82
C VAL A 448 2.46 -28.37 16.14
N GLN A 449 3.05 -27.46 16.90
CA GLN A 449 3.55 -26.19 16.41
C GLN A 449 4.99 -26.31 15.92
N THR A 450 5.30 -25.63 14.82
CA THR A 450 6.67 -25.41 14.30
C THR A 450 6.83 -23.96 13.83
N ASP A 451 8.05 -23.43 13.93
CA ASP A 451 8.38 -22.10 13.41
C ASP A 451 8.59 -22.16 11.88
N VAL A 452 8.02 -21.21 11.16
CA VAL A 452 8.18 -21.08 9.70
C VAL A 452 9.07 -19.92 9.30
N GLN A 453 9.65 -19.20 10.25
CA GLN A 453 10.60 -18.10 10.07
C GLN A 453 10.07 -16.97 9.17
N VAL A 454 8.78 -16.71 9.19
CA VAL A 454 8.13 -15.63 8.48
C VAL A 454 7.73 -14.53 9.45
N ALA A 455 8.46 -13.42 9.43
CA ALA A 455 8.12 -12.25 10.23
C ALA A 455 7.00 -11.44 9.57
N ILE A 456 6.16 -10.79 10.38
CA ILE A 456 5.17 -9.81 9.95
C ILE A 456 5.77 -8.42 10.16
N PRO A 457 6.05 -7.65 9.09
CA PRO A 457 6.57 -6.31 9.19
C PRO A 457 5.48 -5.27 9.44
N THR A 458 5.86 -4.16 10.03
CA THR A 458 5.17 -2.87 9.91
C THR A 458 6.16 -1.82 9.40
N SER A 459 5.65 -0.77 8.71
CA SER A 459 6.51 0.33 8.29
C SER A 459 6.83 1.24 9.47
N VAL A 460 8.11 1.54 9.66
CA VAL A 460 8.60 2.53 10.64
C VAL A 460 9.28 3.72 9.97
N TRP A 461 9.27 3.77 8.64
CA TRP A 461 9.92 4.84 7.87
C TRP A 461 9.31 6.21 8.14
N THR A 462 8.00 6.30 8.24
CA THR A 462 7.27 7.56 8.50
C THR A 462 7.24 7.97 9.97
N GLN A 463 7.81 7.17 10.87
CA GLN A 463 7.79 7.39 12.32
C GLN A 463 6.36 7.59 12.90
N ASP A 464 5.36 6.98 12.27
CA ASP A 464 3.98 7.03 12.75
C ASP A 464 3.86 6.15 14.01
N GLU A 465 3.38 6.75 15.10
CA GLU A 465 3.22 6.05 16.39
C GLU A 465 2.32 4.82 16.30
N ARG A 466 1.39 4.79 15.34
CA ARG A 466 0.51 3.64 15.08
C ARG A 466 1.27 2.37 14.69
N ALA A 467 2.50 2.48 14.19
CA ALA A 467 3.31 1.32 13.85
C ALA A 467 3.53 0.37 15.04
N HIS A 468 3.62 0.90 16.25
CA HIS A 468 3.84 0.10 17.47
C HIS A 468 2.57 -0.58 18.00
N VAL A 469 1.39 -0.11 17.60
CA VAL A 469 0.10 -0.63 18.06
C VAL A 469 -0.15 -2.06 17.58
N PHE A 470 0.51 -2.47 16.49
CA PHE A 470 0.32 -3.79 15.86
C PHE A 470 1.14 -4.92 16.50
N LYS A 471 2.04 -4.63 17.44
CA LYS A 471 2.87 -5.67 18.04
C LYS A 471 2.00 -6.75 18.68
N ASP A 472 2.13 -7.97 18.15
CA ASP A 472 1.37 -9.16 18.56
C ASP A 472 -0.15 -8.97 18.56
N LYS A 473 -0.66 -8.24 17.52
CA LYS A 473 -2.08 -7.92 17.38
C LYS A 473 -2.73 -8.47 16.11
N TRP A 474 -1.96 -9.00 15.20
CA TRP A 474 -2.51 -9.52 13.96
C TRP A 474 -3.14 -10.92 14.13
N TRP A 475 -4.32 -11.08 13.53
CA TRP A 475 -4.88 -12.36 13.15
C TRP A 475 -4.65 -12.55 11.65
N LEU A 476 -3.60 -13.30 11.29
CA LEU A 476 -3.29 -13.62 9.89
C LEU A 476 -3.12 -15.14 9.76
N MET A 477 -3.66 -15.70 8.69
CA MET A 477 -3.54 -17.11 8.33
C MET A 477 -2.85 -17.30 6.96
N SER A 478 -2.63 -18.56 6.54
CA SER A 478 -2.08 -18.88 5.21
C SER A 478 -2.83 -18.17 4.08
N GLY A 479 -4.14 -18.03 4.22
CA GLY A 479 -5.01 -17.38 3.23
C GLY A 479 -4.78 -15.88 3.10
N ASP A 480 -4.16 -15.23 4.07
CA ASP A 480 -3.80 -13.82 3.97
C ASP A 480 -2.52 -13.59 3.15
N THR A 481 -1.77 -14.64 2.80
CA THR A 481 -0.60 -14.53 1.94
C THR A 481 -0.99 -14.30 0.47
N ASP A 482 -0.12 -13.68 -0.30
CA ASP A 482 -0.39 -13.37 -1.73
C ASP A 482 0.10 -14.46 -2.70
N PHE A 483 0.75 -15.50 -2.18
CA PHE A 483 1.39 -16.57 -2.95
C PHE A 483 0.76 -17.97 -2.72
N ARG A 484 -0.38 -18.05 -2.03
CA ARG A 484 -1.05 -19.31 -1.72
C ARG A 484 -2.44 -19.41 -2.29
#